data_d4de88153cd10c62df00150743738ffd
#
_entry.id   d4de88153cd10c62df00150743738ffd
#
_cell.length_a   1.000
_cell.length_b   1.000
_cell.length_c   1.000
_cell.angle_alpha   90.00
_cell.angle_beta   90.00
_cell.angle_gamma   90.00
#
_symmetry.space_group_name_H-M   'P 1'
#
loop_
_entity.id
_entity.type
_entity.pdbx_description
1 polymer ?
#
loop_
_entity_poly.entity_id
_entity_poly.type
_entity_poly.pdbx_seq_one_letter_code
_entity_poly.pdbx_strand_id
1 'polypeptide(L)'
;PITLYINSPGGSVTAGMAIYDTMQLIKPDVKTFCVGLAASMGAVLLAAGAAGKRYALPNCRVLIHQPMSYGIGGQATDIDIHAREILRTRQRLNEILAFHTKQPLEQVERDTDRDFWMAPEEAQKYGLVDEVIQRRSDAGP
;
A
#
# COMPACT_ATOMS: atom_id res chain seq x y z
N PRO A 1 10.40 -18.59 -3.93
CA PRO A 1 9.70 -17.31 -3.77
C PRO A 1 8.51 -17.44 -2.84
N ILE A 2 8.16 -16.31 -2.25
CA ILE A 2 7.03 -16.21 -1.32
C ILE A 2 5.89 -15.51 -2.04
N THR A 3 4.67 -16.00 -1.85
CA THR A 3 3.48 -15.36 -2.42
C THR A 3 2.63 -14.81 -1.29
N LEU A 4 2.31 -13.52 -1.37
CA LEU A 4 1.44 -12.84 -0.42
C LEU A 4 0.13 -12.48 -1.10
N TYR A 5 -0.96 -13.10 -0.66
CA TYR A 5 -2.30 -12.76 -1.13
C TYR A 5 -2.90 -11.74 -0.18
N ILE A 6 -3.33 -10.61 -0.71
CA ILE A 6 -3.81 -9.48 0.08
C ILE A 6 -5.30 -9.27 -0.15
N ASN A 7 -6.07 -9.38 0.92
CA ASN A 7 -7.46 -8.96 0.99
C ASN A 7 -7.64 -8.29 2.36
N SER A 8 -7.44 -6.98 2.40
CA SER A 8 -7.35 -6.25 3.67
C SER A 8 -7.85 -4.82 3.54
N PRO A 9 -8.63 -4.35 4.51
CA PRO A 9 -9.03 -2.93 4.56
C PRO A 9 -7.94 -2.04 5.17
N GLY A 10 -6.78 -2.62 5.54
CA GLY A 10 -5.72 -1.93 6.25
C GLY A 10 -5.74 -2.27 7.73
N GLY A 11 -5.24 -1.37 8.54
CA GLY A 11 -5.16 -1.57 9.98
C GLY A 11 -3.94 -0.87 10.57
N SER A 12 -3.31 -1.53 11.53
CA SER A 12 -2.16 -0.98 12.24
C SER A 12 -1.01 -0.66 11.29
N VAL A 13 -0.57 0.58 11.30
CA VAL A 13 0.59 1.01 10.51
C VAL A 13 1.85 0.30 11.02
N THR A 14 2.02 0.19 12.32
CA THR A 14 3.19 -0.47 12.92
C THR A 14 3.27 -1.94 12.48
N ALA A 15 2.16 -2.64 12.53
CA ALA A 15 2.11 -4.04 12.09
C ALA A 15 2.40 -4.16 10.59
N GLY A 16 1.83 -3.28 9.78
CA GLY A 16 2.06 -3.26 8.35
C GLY A 16 3.52 -2.96 8.00
N MET A 17 4.13 -2.02 8.71
CA MET A 17 5.53 -1.68 8.48
C MET A 17 6.48 -2.81 8.88
N ALA A 18 6.12 -3.60 9.88
CA ALA A 18 6.88 -4.80 10.24
C ALA A 18 6.90 -5.80 9.08
N ILE A 19 5.76 -6.00 8.43
CA ILE A 19 5.66 -6.86 7.25
C ILE A 19 6.45 -6.25 6.09
N TYR A 20 6.29 -4.96 5.85
CA TYR A 20 6.99 -4.24 4.79
C TYR A 20 8.52 -4.42 4.93
N ASP A 21 9.04 -4.12 6.10
CA ASP A 21 10.49 -4.22 6.34
C ASP A 21 10.98 -5.65 6.14
N THR A 22 10.21 -6.64 6.59
CA THR A 22 10.55 -8.05 6.39
C THR A 22 10.60 -8.39 4.91
N MET A 23 9.60 -7.93 4.13
CA MET A 23 9.59 -8.16 2.68
C MET A 23 10.83 -7.60 1.99
N GLN A 24 11.32 -6.43 2.46
CA GLN A 24 12.49 -5.80 1.88
C GLN A 24 13.80 -6.47 2.34
N LEU A 25 13.80 -7.08 3.53
CA LEU A 25 15.01 -7.65 4.14
C LEU A 25 15.35 -9.05 3.65
N ILE A 26 14.34 -9.90 3.45
CA ILE A 26 14.57 -11.32 3.13
C ILE A 26 15.08 -11.50 1.71
N LYS A 27 15.82 -12.60 1.48
CA LYS A 27 16.42 -12.88 0.16
C LYS A 27 15.40 -13.27 -0.90
N PRO A 28 14.41 -14.17 -0.60
CA PRO A 28 13.44 -14.54 -1.62
C PRO A 28 12.59 -13.36 -2.05
N ASP A 29 12.27 -13.30 -3.34
CA ASP A 29 11.30 -12.31 -3.84
C ASP A 29 9.93 -12.58 -3.25
N VAL A 30 9.22 -11.52 -2.90
CA VAL A 30 7.84 -11.61 -2.45
C VAL A 30 6.94 -11.17 -3.59
N LYS A 31 6.14 -12.11 -4.08
CA LYS A 31 5.12 -11.88 -5.10
C LYS A 31 3.84 -11.44 -4.39
N THR A 32 3.19 -10.39 -4.87
CA THR A 32 1.96 -9.89 -4.24
C THR A 32 0.77 -9.99 -5.19
N PHE A 33 -0.39 -10.33 -4.61
CA PHE A 33 -1.66 -10.41 -5.34
C PHE A 33 -2.73 -9.65 -4.57
N CYS A 34 -3.43 -8.75 -5.24
CA CYS A 34 -4.64 -8.14 -4.67
C CYS A 34 -5.84 -9.05 -4.99
N VAL A 35 -6.48 -9.55 -3.95
CA VAL A 35 -7.66 -10.40 -4.04
C VAL A 35 -8.78 -9.74 -3.24
N GLY A 36 -9.78 -9.21 -3.93
CA GLY A 36 -10.87 -8.48 -3.28
C GLY A 36 -10.51 -7.04 -3.00
N LEU A 37 -9.78 -6.78 -1.93
CA LEU A 37 -9.48 -5.39 -1.50
C LEU A 37 -8.05 -5.27 -1.00
N ALA A 38 -7.37 -4.24 -1.45
CA ALA A 38 -6.10 -3.80 -0.84
C ALA A 38 -6.23 -2.32 -0.53
N ALA A 39 -6.47 -2.00 0.73
CA ALA A 39 -6.71 -0.63 1.17
C ALA A 39 -5.70 -0.21 2.22
N SER A 40 -5.29 1.05 2.17
CA SER A 40 -4.40 1.66 3.15
C SER A 40 -3.08 0.87 3.24
N MET A 41 -2.73 0.32 4.42
CA MET A 41 -1.53 -0.51 4.56
C MET A 41 -1.53 -1.72 3.62
N GLY A 42 -2.72 -2.26 3.28
CA GLY A 42 -2.83 -3.33 2.29
C GLY A 42 -2.33 -2.91 0.92
N ALA A 43 -2.62 -1.69 0.51
CA ALA A 43 -2.13 -1.13 -0.75
C ALA A 43 -0.61 -0.93 -0.73
N VAL A 44 -0.07 -0.48 0.41
CA VAL A 44 1.38 -0.33 0.59
C VAL A 44 2.09 -1.67 0.42
N LEU A 45 1.59 -2.72 1.06
CA LEU A 45 2.17 -4.05 0.96
C LEU A 45 2.05 -4.61 -0.46
N LEU A 46 0.94 -4.34 -1.13
CA LEU A 46 0.75 -4.74 -2.53
C LEU A 46 1.84 -4.13 -3.42
N ALA A 47 2.02 -2.83 -3.30
CA ALA A 47 3.02 -2.10 -4.08
C ALA A 47 4.46 -2.52 -3.75
N ALA A 48 4.69 -3.03 -2.54
CA ALA A 48 6.00 -3.40 -2.04
C ALA A 48 6.52 -4.75 -2.54
N GLY A 49 5.72 -5.48 -3.30
CA GLY A 49 6.16 -6.74 -3.92
C GLY A 49 7.35 -6.54 -4.86
N ALA A 50 8.02 -7.63 -5.19
CA ALA A 50 9.16 -7.58 -6.10
C ALA A 50 8.73 -7.02 -7.45
N ALA A 51 9.56 -6.16 -8.04
CA ALA A 51 9.28 -5.53 -9.33
C ALA A 51 8.99 -6.58 -10.39
N GLY A 52 7.90 -6.40 -11.13
CA GLY A 52 7.42 -7.35 -12.13
C GLY A 52 6.59 -8.49 -11.57
N LYS A 53 6.42 -8.56 -10.25
CA LYS A 53 5.73 -9.67 -9.56
C LYS A 53 4.61 -9.19 -8.66
N ARG A 54 3.94 -8.09 -9.05
CA ARG A 54 2.81 -7.53 -8.31
C ARG A 54 1.59 -7.62 -9.18
N TYR A 55 0.53 -8.24 -8.67
CA TYR A 55 -0.62 -8.62 -9.49
C TYR A 55 -1.93 -8.19 -8.87
N ALA A 56 -2.92 -7.93 -9.72
CA ALA A 56 -4.29 -7.65 -9.29
C ALA A 56 -5.24 -8.61 -10.02
N LEU A 57 -6.19 -9.19 -9.29
CA LEU A 57 -7.25 -9.97 -9.88
C LEU A 57 -8.36 -9.06 -10.43
N PRO A 58 -9.19 -9.55 -11.36
CA PRO A 58 -10.06 -8.66 -12.15
C PRO A 58 -11.11 -7.87 -11.37
N ASN A 59 -11.55 -8.40 -10.23
CA ASN A 59 -12.63 -7.79 -9.45
C ASN A 59 -12.14 -7.14 -8.16
N CYS A 60 -10.83 -6.97 -8.03
CA CYS A 60 -10.29 -6.33 -6.82
C CYS A 60 -10.43 -4.82 -6.88
N ARG A 61 -10.30 -4.19 -5.71
CA ARG A 61 -10.27 -2.73 -5.55
C ARG A 61 -9.03 -2.36 -4.77
N VAL A 62 -8.42 -1.26 -5.13
CA VAL A 62 -7.25 -0.74 -4.43
C VAL A 62 -7.58 0.66 -3.96
N LEU A 63 -7.30 0.95 -2.69
CA LEU A 63 -7.54 2.26 -2.09
C LEU A 63 -6.26 2.76 -1.44
N ILE A 64 -5.82 3.94 -1.86
CA ILE A 64 -4.76 4.65 -1.15
C ILE A 64 -5.37 5.86 -0.44
N HIS A 65 -4.94 6.08 0.79
CA HIS A 65 -5.32 7.25 1.57
C HIS A 65 -4.32 7.42 2.71
N GLN A 66 -4.35 8.59 3.33
CA GLN A 66 -3.43 8.87 4.43
C GLN A 66 -3.91 8.20 5.71
N PRO A 67 -2.97 7.84 6.62
CA PRO A 67 -3.36 7.27 7.89
C PRO A 67 -4.23 8.25 8.67
N MET A 68 -5.27 7.70 9.31
CA MET A 68 -6.21 8.49 10.10
C MET A 68 -5.87 8.34 11.58
N SER A 69 -6.09 9.41 12.34
CA SER A 69 -6.00 9.36 13.78
C SER A 69 -7.38 9.15 14.38
N TYR A 70 -7.44 8.28 15.38
CA TYR A 70 -8.67 8.02 16.12
C TYR A 70 -8.47 8.37 17.58
N GLY A 71 -9.46 9.06 18.15
CA GLY A 71 -9.57 9.22 19.59
C GLY A 71 -8.40 9.93 20.26
N ILE A 72 -7.88 10.99 19.66
CA ILE A 72 -6.84 11.79 20.33
C ILE A 72 -7.47 12.53 21.49
N GLY A 73 -7.12 12.09 22.69
CA GLY A 73 -7.52 12.76 23.92
C GLY A 73 -6.29 13.14 24.75
N GLY A 74 -6.49 13.88 25.81
CA GLY A 74 -5.43 14.24 26.72
C GLY A 74 -5.05 15.72 26.64
N GLN A 75 -3.87 16.04 27.17
CA GLN A 75 -3.39 17.42 27.21
C GLN A 75 -2.93 17.90 25.85
N ALA A 76 -2.92 19.22 25.65
CA ALA A 76 -2.53 19.84 24.39
C ALA A 76 -1.13 19.40 23.92
N THR A 77 -0.19 19.22 24.85
CA THR A 77 1.16 18.75 24.51
C THR A 77 1.14 17.33 23.94
N ASP A 78 0.30 16.46 24.48
CA ASP A 78 0.15 15.10 23.97
C ASP A 78 -0.52 15.09 22.60
N ILE A 79 -1.49 15.96 22.38
CA ILE A 79 -2.14 16.13 21.09
C ILE A 79 -1.11 16.57 20.04
N ASP A 80 -0.24 17.52 20.38
CA ASP A 80 0.84 17.99 19.51
C ASP A 80 1.82 16.86 19.14
N ILE A 81 2.20 16.04 20.12
CA ILE A 81 3.10 14.93 19.91
C ILE A 81 2.46 13.91 18.95
N HIS A 82 1.21 13.57 19.17
CA HIS A 82 0.46 12.65 18.31
C HIS A 82 0.31 13.21 16.90
N ALA A 83 0.00 14.51 16.76
CA ALA A 83 -0.15 15.14 15.46
C ALA A 83 1.16 15.08 14.65
N ARG A 84 2.29 15.36 15.31
CA ARG A 84 3.59 15.27 14.65
C ARG A 84 3.94 13.85 14.24
N GLU A 85 3.60 12.86 15.05
CA GLU A 85 3.85 11.46 14.73
C GLU A 85 2.99 11.00 13.55
N ILE A 86 1.74 11.43 13.47
CA ILE A 86 0.86 11.16 12.33
C ILE A 86 1.43 11.76 11.05
N LEU A 87 1.91 13.00 11.11
CA LEU A 87 2.51 13.66 9.95
C LEU A 87 3.78 12.95 9.49
N ARG A 88 4.60 12.49 10.43
CA ARG A 88 5.82 11.74 10.12
C ARG A 88 5.48 10.40 9.45
N THR A 89 4.50 9.69 9.99
CA THR A 89 4.03 8.42 9.44
C THR A 89 3.47 8.62 8.04
N ARG A 90 2.65 9.64 7.84
CA ARG A 90 2.07 10.01 6.56
C ARG A 90 3.16 10.27 5.52
N GLN A 91 4.16 11.06 5.90
CA GLN A 91 5.29 11.37 5.03
C GLN A 91 6.03 10.09 4.62
N ARG A 92 6.29 9.20 5.57
CA ARG A 92 7.02 7.96 5.29
C ARG A 92 6.22 7.03 4.37
N LEU A 93 4.92 6.89 4.60
CA LEU A 93 4.07 6.05 3.75
C LEU A 93 3.99 6.60 2.33
N ASN A 94 3.89 7.92 2.18
CA ASN A 94 3.88 8.55 0.86
C ASN A 94 5.22 8.34 0.14
N GLU A 95 6.34 8.43 0.85
CA GLU A 95 7.66 8.14 0.27
C GLU A 95 7.76 6.69 -0.21
N ILE A 96 7.25 5.74 0.57
CA ILE A 96 7.25 4.33 0.20
C ILE A 96 6.39 4.11 -1.05
N LEU A 97 5.19 4.67 -1.08
CA LEU A 97 4.32 4.58 -2.26
C LEU A 97 4.98 5.20 -3.49
N ALA A 98 5.56 6.39 -3.35
CA ALA A 98 6.24 7.05 -4.45
C ALA A 98 7.39 6.21 -5.00
N PHE A 99 8.16 5.59 -4.11
CA PHE A 99 9.28 4.73 -4.48
C PHE A 99 8.82 3.52 -5.31
N HIS A 100 7.82 2.80 -4.80
CA HIS A 100 7.38 1.56 -5.45
C HIS A 100 6.50 1.77 -6.69
N THR A 101 5.76 2.88 -6.73
CA THR A 101 4.91 3.19 -7.88
C THR A 101 5.65 3.98 -8.96
N LYS A 102 6.79 4.56 -8.61
CA LYS A 102 7.57 5.47 -9.45
C LYS A 102 6.79 6.74 -9.79
N GLN A 103 5.81 7.10 -8.96
CA GLN A 103 5.12 8.37 -9.07
C GLN A 103 5.90 9.46 -8.34
N PRO A 104 5.82 10.71 -8.78
CA PRO A 104 6.39 11.83 -8.03
C PRO A 104 5.76 11.92 -6.63
N LEU A 105 6.57 12.25 -5.63
CA LEU A 105 6.08 12.34 -4.25
C LEU A 105 4.90 13.31 -4.13
N GLU A 106 4.97 14.47 -4.81
CA GLU A 106 3.89 15.45 -4.77
C GLU A 106 2.58 14.89 -5.31
N GLN A 107 2.66 14.02 -6.32
CA GLN A 107 1.48 13.37 -6.89
C GLN A 107 0.85 12.42 -5.86
N VAL A 108 1.69 11.62 -5.20
CA VAL A 108 1.21 10.70 -4.16
C VAL A 108 0.59 11.46 -3.01
N GLU A 109 1.20 12.56 -2.58
CA GLU A 109 0.68 13.41 -1.51
C GLU A 109 -0.71 13.96 -1.86
N ARG A 110 -0.89 14.43 -3.08
CA ARG A 110 -2.20 14.92 -3.55
C ARG A 110 -3.24 13.81 -3.61
N ASP A 111 -2.85 12.65 -4.16
CA ASP A 111 -3.78 11.54 -4.38
C ASP A 111 -4.22 10.90 -3.07
N THR A 112 -3.35 10.86 -2.07
CA THR A 112 -3.67 10.26 -0.76
C THR A 112 -4.34 11.23 0.21
N ASP A 113 -4.46 12.51 -0.15
CA ASP A 113 -5.12 13.50 0.71
C ASP A 113 -6.58 13.15 0.97
N ARG A 114 -7.19 12.43 0.04
CA ARG A 114 -8.53 11.86 0.16
C ARG A 114 -8.49 10.42 -0.29
N ASP A 115 -9.59 9.70 -0.06
CA ASP A 115 -9.70 8.33 -0.54
C ASP A 115 -9.58 8.30 -2.06
N PHE A 116 -8.61 7.55 -2.56
CA PHE A 116 -8.37 7.38 -3.99
C PHE A 116 -8.57 5.92 -4.34
N TRP A 117 -9.75 5.63 -4.87
CA TRP A 117 -10.15 4.27 -5.27
C TRP A 117 -9.69 3.96 -6.69
N MET A 118 -9.14 2.77 -6.87
CA MET A 118 -8.66 2.32 -8.18
C MET A 118 -9.21 0.94 -8.52
N ALA A 119 -9.66 0.78 -9.78
CA ALA A 119 -9.87 -0.52 -10.38
C ALA A 119 -8.51 -1.15 -10.71
N PRO A 120 -8.45 -2.47 -11.00
CA PRO A 120 -7.16 -3.11 -11.28
C PRO A 120 -6.34 -2.44 -12.37
N GLU A 121 -6.96 -2.04 -13.47
CA GLU A 121 -6.27 -1.39 -14.58
C GLU A 121 -5.72 -0.01 -14.20
N GLU A 122 -6.46 0.71 -13.36
CA GLU A 122 -6.03 2.00 -12.83
C GLU A 122 -4.84 1.83 -11.87
N ALA A 123 -4.89 0.79 -11.04
CA ALA A 123 -3.79 0.46 -10.13
C ALA A 123 -2.53 0.09 -10.91
N GLN A 124 -2.68 -0.59 -12.05
CA GLN A 124 -1.56 -0.93 -12.93
C GLN A 124 -0.94 0.34 -13.52
N LYS A 125 -1.75 1.24 -14.03
CA LYS A 125 -1.27 2.51 -14.59
C LYS A 125 -0.59 3.37 -13.54
N TYR A 126 -1.10 3.35 -12.32
CA TYR A 126 -0.53 4.10 -11.21
C TYR A 126 0.83 3.54 -10.78
N GLY A 127 1.04 2.25 -10.97
CA GLY A 127 2.29 1.59 -10.61
C GLY A 127 2.19 0.78 -9.31
N LEU A 128 0.98 0.57 -8.80
CA LEU A 128 0.77 -0.25 -7.61
C LEU A 128 0.90 -1.74 -7.89
N VAL A 129 0.58 -2.15 -9.11
CA VAL A 129 0.77 -3.52 -9.58
C VAL A 129 1.41 -3.50 -10.96
N ASP A 130 1.94 -4.65 -11.36
CA ASP A 130 2.61 -4.80 -12.66
C ASP A 130 1.67 -5.39 -13.70
N GLU A 131 0.77 -6.30 -13.30
CA GLU A 131 -0.15 -6.97 -14.22
C GLU A 131 -1.52 -7.19 -13.60
N VAL A 132 -2.55 -7.15 -14.46
CA VAL A 132 -3.90 -7.59 -14.10
C VAL A 132 -4.08 -8.99 -14.66
N ILE A 133 -4.41 -9.96 -13.82
CA ILE A 133 -4.56 -11.34 -14.21
C ILE A 133 -6.04 -11.62 -14.46
N GLN A 134 -6.38 -11.87 -15.74
CA GLN A 134 -7.77 -12.09 -16.13
C GLN A 134 -8.20 -13.56 -16.04
N ARG A 135 -7.25 -14.47 -16.17
CA ARG A 135 -7.51 -15.93 -16.20
C ARG A 135 -6.25 -16.70 -15.88
N ARG A 136 -6.42 -18.00 -15.64
CA ARG A 136 -5.31 -18.87 -15.24
C ARG A 136 -4.09 -18.78 -16.16
N SER A 137 -4.29 -18.70 -17.47
CA SER A 137 -3.20 -18.65 -18.43
C SER A 137 -2.33 -17.40 -18.30
N ASP A 138 -2.84 -16.33 -17.68
CA ASP A 138 -2.10 -15.08 -17.47
C ASP A 138 -1.21 -15.14 -16.24
N ALA A 139 -1.45 -16.09 -15.34
CA ALA A 139 -0.72 -16.16 -14.06
C ALA A 139 0.72 -16.69 -14.21
N GLY A 140 1.06 -17.28 -15.36
CA GLY A 140 2.35 -17.85 -15.61
C GLY A 140 2.60 -19.14 -14.83
N PRO A 141 3.79 -19.71 -14.97
CA PRO A 141 4.14 -20.94 -14.26
C PRO A 141 4.32 -20.72 -12.76
#